data_1f7dbd5c8bed1603bae5edd23f747509
#
_entry.id   1f7dbd5c8bed1603bae5edd23f747509
#
_cell.length_a   1.000
_cell.length_b   1.000
_cell.length_c   1.000
_cell.angle_alpha   90.00
_cell.angle_beta   90.00
_cell.angle_gamma   90.00
#
_symmetry.space_group_name_H-M   'P 1'
#
loop_
_entity.id
_entity.type
_entity.pdbx_description
1 polymer ?
#
loop_
_entity_poly.entity_id
_entity_poly.type
_entity_poly.pdbx_seq_one_letter_code
_entity_poly.pdbx_strand_id
1 'polypeptide(L)'
;MKRFLITILIIAIITTGIVVGIYMYNIKNNIVNESFDNNDITEVNINENTLKEQNTIEIANKEEKTTPNTLLVYKTYYTKCNHYINEYKDIEIDEVNLSREELLEKNKEWKIEEFSSEQVVLSREIDEFCGEHYKLKLEDGTVNVYIIDEQGNEEEYKSTGITEEYLTYEDILKLKEGIVVNGQENLSSTIEDYE
;
A
#
# COMPACT_ATOMS: atom_id res chain seq x y z
N MET A 1 -36.12 -7.76 -33.72
CA MET A 1 -35.73 -8.74 -32.69
C MET A 1 -34.29 -8.53 -32.18
N LYS A 2 -33.26 -8.48 -33.04
CA LYS A 2 -31.84 -8.33 -32.56
C LYS A 2 -31.62 -7.05 -31.73
N ARG A 3 -32.18 -5.91 -32.09
CA ARG A 3 -32.01 -4.65 -31.35
C ARG A 3 -32.68 -4.69 -29.96
N PHE A 4 -33.80 -5.38 -29.82
CA PHE A 4 -34.51 -5.57 -28.56
C PHE A 4 -33.72 -6.48 -27.58
N LEU A 5 -33.09 -7.53 -28.09
CA LEU A 5 -32.19 -8.41 -27.30
C LEU A 5 -30.95 -7.67 -26.80
N ILE A 6 -30.37 -6.79 -27.61
CA ILE A 6 -29.21 -5.96 -27.22
C ILE A 6 -29.59 -4.98 -26.09
N THR A 7 -30.76 -4.34 -26.15
CA THR A 7 -31.20 -3.43 -25.08
C THR A 7 -31.43 -4.16 -23.77
N ILE A 8 -32.01 -5.36 -23.79
CA ILE A 8 -32.17 -6.18 -22.57
C ILE A 8 -30.82 -6.56 -21.96
N LEU A 9 -29.85 -6.92 -22.80
CA LEU A 9 -28.51 -7.30 -22.33
C LEU A 9 -27.79 -6.13 -21.67
N ILE A 10 -27.90 -4.92 -22.25
CA ILE A 10 -27.33 -3.69 -21.67
C ILE A 10 -27.95 -3.37 -20.31
N ILE A 11 -29.27 -3.48 -20.19
CA ILE A 11 -29.99 -3.24 -18.92
C ILE A 11 -29.54 -4.27 -17.85
N ALA A 12 -29.37 -5.54 -18.21
CA ALA A 12 -28.90 -6.57 -17.29
C ALA A 12 -27.47 -6.28 -16.77
N ILE A 13 -26.56 -5.79 -17.62
CA ILE A 13 -25.20 -5.43 -17.22
C ILE A 13 -25.22 -4.21 -16.25
N ILE A 14 -26.03 -3.21 -16.53
CA ILE A 14 -26.15 -2.03 -15.68
C ILE A 14 -26.71 -2.41 -14.30
N THR A 15 -27.74 -3.25 -14.25
CA THR A 15 -28.35 -3.69 -12.97
C THR A 15 -27.39 -4.52 -12.12
N THR A 16 -26.62 -5.42 -12.74
CA THR A 16 -25.59 -6.19 -12.01
C THR A 16 -24.48 -5.30 -11.47
N GLY A 17 -24.03 -4.30 -12.23
CA GLY A 17 -23.04 -3.31 -11.77
C GLY A 17 -23.52 -2.50 -10.56
N ILE A 18 -24.79 -2.08 -10.52
CA ILE A 18 -25.37 -1.34 -9.39
C ILE A 18 -25.44 -2.23 -8.14
N VAL A 19 -25.87 -3.48 -8.27
CA VAL A 19 -25.98 -4.42 -7.13
C VAL A 19 -24.60 -4.70 -6.52
N VAL A 20 -23.58 -4.95 -7.35
CA VAL A 20 -22.21 -5.15 -6.88
C VAL A 20 -21.66 -3.88 -6.20
N GLY A 21 -21.94 -2.71 -6.77
CA GLY A 21 -21.53 -1.42 -6.17
C GLY A 21 -22.16 -1.19 -4.79
N ILE A 22 -23.45 -1.46 -4.61
CA ILE A 22 -24.15 -1.34 -3.32
C ILE A 22 -23.59 -2.37 -2.31
N TYR A 23 -23.33 -3.60 -2.75
CA TYR A 23 -22.77 -4.64 -1.91
C TYR A 23 -21.37 -4.27 -1.37
N MET A 24 -20.49 -3.78 -2.24
CA MET A 24 -19.14 -3.31 -1.85
C MET A 24 -19.20 -2.06 -0.95
N TYR A 25 -20.14 -1.13 -1.21
CA TYR A 25 -20.35 0.03 -0.35
C TYR A 25 -20.83 -0.36 1.06
N ASN A 26 -21.73 -1.34 1.18
CA ASN A 26 -22.22 -1.82 2.47
C ASN A 26 -21.12 -2.59 3.26
N ILE A 27 -20.28 -3.39 2.59
CA ILE A 27 -19.12 -4.03 3.24
C ILE A 27 -18.19 -2.96 3.80
N LYS A 28 -17.86 -1.94 3.02
CA LYS A 28 -16.97 -0.86 3.48
C LYS A 28 -17.54 -0.10 4.68
N ASN A 29 -18.85 0.15 4.71
CA ASN A 29 -19.50 0.84 5.83
C ASN A 29 -19.69 -0.04 7.08
N ASN A 30 -19.84 -1.36 6.94
CA ASN A 30 -19.93 -2.26 8.08
C ASN A 30 -18.56 -2.42 8.79
N ILE A 31 -17.46 -2.38 8.04
CA ILE A 31 -16.11 -2.41 8.63
C ILE A 31 -15.82 -1.13 9.43
N VAL A 32 -16.41 0.02 9.05
CA VAL A 32 -16.22 1.30 9.74
C VAL A 32 -17.11 1.44 10.99
N ASN A 33 -18.23 0.70 11.09
CA ASN A 33 -19.20 0.85 12.18
C ASN A 33 -19.04 -0.14 13.34
N GLU A 34 -18.08 -1.06 13.33
CA GLU A 34 -17.80 -1.96 14.45
C GLU A 34 -16.85 -1.36 15.52
N SER A 35 -16.36 -0.16 15.33
CA SER A 35 -15.57 0.53 16.33
C SER A 35 -16.26 1.79 16.79
N PHE A 36 -17.27 1.70 17.64
CA PHE A 36 -17.71 2.71 18.63
C PHE A 36 -19.18 2.46 19.01
N ASP A 37 -19.40 1.54 19.96
CA ASP A 37 -20.55 1.66 20.84
C ASP A 37 -20.24 0.95 22.17
N ASN A 38 -19.65 1.71 23.06
CA ASN A 38 -19.55 1.38 24.48
C ASN A 38 -20.10 2.55 25.27
N ASN A 39 -21.41 2.59 25.46
CA ASN A 39 -22.03 3.25 26.61
C ASN A 39 -23.53 2.93 26.64
N ASP A 40 -23.87 1.86 27.32
CA ASP A 40 -25.19 1.76 27.92
C ASP A 40 -25.03 1.26 29.37
N ILE A 41 -25.01 2.23 30.27
CA ILE A 41 -25.03 1.99 31.70
C ILE A 41 -26.52 1.88 32.08
N THR A 42 -27.02 0.66 32.19
CA THR A 42 -28.28 0.40 32.89
C THR A 42 -28.00 0.17 34.36
N GLU A 43 -28.47 1.08 35.19
CA GLU A 43 -28.56 0.94 36.65
C GLU A 43 -29.35 -0.34 37.00
N VAL A 44 -28.67 -1.32 37.56
CA VAL A 44 -29.31 -2.47 38.21
C VAL A 44 -29.18 -2.28 39.72
N ASN A 45 -30.32 -2.09 40.35
CA ASN A 45 -30.58 -2.04 41.80
C ASN A 45 -30.10 -3.34 42.46
N ILE A 46 -29.06 -3.26 43.30
CA ILE A 46 -28.52 -4.41 44.01
C ILE A 46 -29.23 -4.54 45.34
N ASN A 47 -29.98 -5.62 45.49
CA ASN A 47 -30.46 -6.10 46.78
C ASN A 47 -29.38 -7.00 47.41
N GLU A 48 -28.90 -6.61 48.56
CA GLU A 48 -27.95 -7.38 49.37
C GLU A 48 -28.55 -8.74 49.81
N ASN A 49 -27.78 -9.74 49.59
CA ASN A 49 -27.49 -10.94 50.39
C ASN A 49 -27.42 -12.20 49.56
N THR A 50 -26.22 -12.66 49.24
CA THR A 50 -25.78 -14.07 49.50
C THR A 50 -24.33 -14.24 49.03
N LEU A 51 -23.48 -14.46 50.00
CA LEU A 51 -22.20 -15.19 50.06
C LEU A 51 -21.53 -15.69 48.78
N LYS A 52 -20.31 -15.16 48.59
CA LYS A 52 -19.08 -15.83 48.22
C LYS A 52 -19.12 -16.88 47.11
N GLU A 53 -18.72 -16.45 45.94
CA GLU A 53 -17.65 -17.13 45.18
C GLU A 53 -16.95 -16.05 44.32
N GLN A 54 -15.70 -15.77 44.72
CA GLN A 54 -14.78 -14.92 43.97
C GLN A 54 -14.39 -15.65 42.67
N ASN A 55 -15.16 -15.49 41.63
CA ASN A 55 -14.64 -15.63 40.27
C ASN A 55 -14.13 -14.25 39.88
N THR A 56 -12.92 -13.94 40.30
CA THR A 56 -12.09 -12.96 39.64
C THR A 56 -11.83 -13.50 38.25
N ILE A 57 -12.62 -13.06 37.27
CA ILE A 57 -12.21 -13.17 35.89
C ILE A 57 -11.02 -12.24 35.79
N GLU A 58 -9.83 -12.78 36.00
CA GLU A 58 -8.63 -12.17 35.47
C GLU A 58 -8.84 -12.13 33.94
N ILE A 59 -9.25 -10.97 33.44
CA ILE A 59 -8.97 -10.62 32.04
C ILE A 59 -7.45 -10.53 32.03
N ALA A 60 -6.80 -11.67 31.84
CA ALA A 60 -5.42 -11.71 31.48
C ALA A 60 -5.34 -10.86 30.20
N ASN A 61 -4.73 -9.68 30.29
CA ASN A 61 -4.23 -8.98 29.12
C ASN A 61 -3.26 -9.97 28.45
N LYS A 62 -3.80 -10.78 27.55
CA LYS A 62 -2.96 -11.69 26.77
C LYS A 62 -2.15 -10.77 25.88
N GLU A 63 -0.90 -10.59 26.27
CA GLU A 63 0.08 -9.85 25.48
C GLU A 63 0.06 -10.41 24.07
N GLU A 64 -0.25 -9.56 23.09
CA GLU A 64 -0.30 -9.97 21.70
C GLU A 64 1.10 -10.31 21.22
N LYS A 65 1.23 -11.44 20.53
CA LYS A 65 2.52 -11.96 20.05
C LYS A 65 2.41 -12.37 18.60
N THR A 66 3.53 -12.29 17.91
CA THR A 66 3.68 -12.82 16.55
C THR A 66 3.37 -14.32 16.48
N THR A 67 2.87 -14.78 15.36
CA THR A 67 2.52 -16.18 15.08
C THR A 67 3.25 -16.66 13.80
N PRO A 68 3.29 -17.95 13.51
CA PRO A 68 3.87 -18.44 12.26
C PRO A 68 3.21 -17.90 10.98
N ASN A 69 2.03 -17.29 11.10
CA ASN A 69 1.27 -16.73 9.98
C ASN A 69 1.31 -15.19 9.96
N THR A 70 2.09 -14.56 10.83
CA THR A 70 2.22 -13.11 10.86
C THR A 70 2.94 -12.62 9.61
N LEU A 71 2.34 -11.67 8.90
CA LEU A 71 2.95 -10.98 7.78
C LEU A 71 3.75 -9.76 8.28
N LEU A 72 5.02 -9.66 7.91
CA LEU A 72 5.84 -8.48 8.18
C LEU A 72 5.78 -7.54 6.96
N VAL A 73 5.42 -6.29 7.19
CA VAL A 73 5.40 -5.23 6.18
C VAL A 73 6.45 -4.19 6.56
N TYR A 74 7.51 -4.11 5.76
CA TYR A 74 8.58 -3.13 5.91
C TYR A 74 8.30 -1.94 5.00
N LYS A 75 7.98 -0.79 5.59
CA LYS A 75 7.58 0.43 4.91
C LYS A 75 8.70 1.47 4.99
N THR A 76 9.42 1.70 3.90
CA THR A 76 10.48 2.70 3.83
C THR A 76 9.98 3.96 3.14
N TYR A 77 10.10 5.11 3.80
CA TYR A 77 9.85 6.43 3.22
C TYR A 77 11.16 7.07 2.78
N TYR A 78 11.24 7.43 1.50
CA TYR A 78 12.38 8.11 0.89
C TYR A 78 12.10 9.60 0.75
N THR A 79 12.78 10.43 1.54
CA THR A 79 12.45 11.86 1.66
C THR A 79 12.80 12.66 0.40
N LYS A 80 13.89 12.29 -0.31
CA LYS A 80 14.32 13.03 -1.49
C LYS A 80 13.39 12.91 -2.70
N CYS A 81 12.64 11.81 -2.80
CA CYS A 81 11.66 11.61 -3.86
C CYS A 81 10.21 11.56 -3.36
N ASN A 82 10.00 11.69 -2.04
CA ASN A 82 8.69 11.65 -1.40
C ASN A 82 7.89 10.38 -1.74
N HIS A 83 8.56 9.23 -1.68
CA HIS A 83 8.06 7.95 -2.15
C HIS A 83 8.14 6.88 -1.06
N TYR A 84 7.13 5.99 -0.98
CA TYR A 84 7.10 4.84 -0.09
C TYR A 84 7.36 3.56 -0.88
N ILE A 85 8.26 2.72 -0.36
CA ILE A 85 8.43 1.34 -0.81
C ILE A 85 8.00 0.41 0.31
N ASN A 86 7.13 -0.56 -0.01
CA ASN A 86 6.68 -1.59 0.91
C ASN A 86 7.25 -2.94 0.47
N GLU A 87 7.95 -3.60 1.40
CA GLU A 87 8.41 -4.98 1.25
C GLU A 87 7.57 -5.88 2.15
N TYR A 88 7.09 -7.00 1.62
CA TYR A 88 6.29 -7.98 2.33
C TYR A 88 7.13 -9.21 2.58
N LYS A 89 7.24 -9.65 3.83
CA LYS A 89 8.03 -10.82 4.23
C LYS A 89 7.22 -11.71 5.15
N ASP A 90 7.34 -13.02 4.92
CA ASP A 90 6.90 -13.99 5.89
C ASP A 90 7.79 -13.91 7.13
N ILE A 91 7.20 -14.14 8.30
CA ILE A 91 7.92 -14.12 9.57
C ILE A 91 8.97 -15.25 9.63
N GLU A 92 10.16 -14.97 10.16
CA GLU A 92 11.18 -15.96 10.38
C GLU A 92 10.91 -16.78 11.67
N ILE A 93 11.46 -18.00 11.77
CA ILE A 93 11.19 -18.90 12.89
C ILE A 93 11.59 -18.28 14.23
N ASP A 94 12.66 -17.51 14.26
CA ASP A 94 13.18 -16.85 15.46
C ASP A 94 12.48 -15.52 15.80
N GLU A 95 11.51 -15.12 14.99
CA GLU A 95 10.62 -13.98 15.21
C GLU A 95 9.22 -14.40 15.64
N VAL A 96 8.93 -15.71 15.65
CA VAL A 96 7.65 -16.26 16.11
C VAL A 96 7.56 -16.21 17.62
N ASN A 97 6.37 -15.90 18.15
CA ASN A 97 6.03 -15.79 19.57
C ASN A 97 6.77 -14.65 20.29
N LEU A 98 7.17 -13.60 19.56
CA LEU A 98 7.73 -12.38 20.11
C LEU A 98 6.64 -11.37 20.44
N SER A 99 6.85 -10.64 21.55
CA SER A 99 6.11 -9.42 21.84
C SER A 99 6.57 -8.26 20.92
N ARG A 100 5.84 -7.15 20.98
CA ARG A 100 6.18 -5.94 20.23
C ARG A 100 7.58 -5.44 20.57
N GLU A 101 7.94 -5.45 21.85
CA GLU A 101 9.23 -4.97 22.37
C GLU A 101 10.36 -5.89 21.91
N GLU A 102 10.17 -7.20 21.98
CA GLU A 102 11.17 -8.19 21.57
C GLU A 102 11.42 -8.12 20.04
N LEU A 103 10.36 -7.92 19.24
CA LEU A 103 10.51 -7.76 17.80
C LEU A 103 11.23 -6.43 17.45
N LEU A 104 10.93 -5.35 18.19
CA LEU A 104 11.60 -4.06 18.01
C LEU A 104 13.10 -4.14 18.36
N GLU A 105 13.48 -4.92 19.37
CA GLU A 105 14.88 -5.14 19.72
C GLU A 105 15.68 -5.80 18.58
N LYS A 106 15.04 -6.64 17.78
CA LYS A 106 15.63 -7.23 16.57
C LYS A 106 15.70 -6.25 15.40
N ASN A 107 14.74 -5.33 15.33
CA ASN A 107 14.57 -4.39 14.23
C ASN A 107 14.82 -2.93 14.67
N LYS A 108 15.99 -2.65 15.26
CA LYS A 108 16.32 -1.37 15.93
C LYS A 108 16.25 -0.13 15.03
N GLU A 109 16.44 -0.30 13.73
CA GLU A 109 16.36 0.80 12.75
C GLU A 109 14.93 1.12 12.30
N TRP A 110 13.96 0.33 12.79
CA TRP A 110 12.57 0.42 12.42
C TRP A 110 11.71 0.89 13.58
N LYS A 111 10.56 1.47 13.26
CA LYS A 111 9.48 1.77 14.20
C LYS A 111 8.32 0.85 13.89
N ILE A 112 7.68 0.28 14.91
CA ILE A 112 6.47 -0.50 14.72
C ILE A 112 5.28 0.46 14.71
N GLU A 113 4.63 0.63 13.53
CA GLU A 113 3.39 1.40 13.38
C GLU A 113 2.18 0.60 13.84
N GLU A 114 2.11 -0.67 13.42
CA GLU A 114 1.03 -1.60 13.73
C GLU A 114 1.61 -2.93 14.21
N PHE A 115 0.98 -3.54 15.22
CA PHE A 115 1.38 -4.83 15.75
C PHE A 115 0.15 -5.67 16.07
N SER A 116 0.04 -6.80 15.39
CA SER A 116 -0.97 -7.82 15.63
C SER A 116 -0.41 -9.22 15.38
N SER A 117 -1.15 -10.23 15.78
CA SER A 117 -0.79 -11.63 15.50
C SER A 117 -0.87 -12.00 14.00
N GLU A 118 -1.56 -11.19 13.20
CA GLU A 118 -1.74 -11.41 11.76
C GLU A 118 -0.75 -10.58 10.93
N GLN A 119 -0.47 -9.35 11.34
CA GLN A 119 0.39 -8.41 10.61
C GLN A 119 1.16 -7.50 11.56
N VAL A 120 2.41 -7.24 11.22
CA VAL A 120 3.21 -6.19 11.83
C VAL A 120 3.71 -5.25 10.75
N VAL A 121 3.49 -3.94 10.93
CA VAL A 121 3.99 -2.89 10.04
C VAL A 121 5.17 -2.20 10.71
N LEU A 122 6.33 -2.33 10.09
CA LEU A 122 7.56 -1.66 10.50
C LEU A 122 7.84 -0.51 9.52
N SER A 123 8.13 0.67 10.03
CA SER A 123 8.43 1.84 9.20
C SER A 123 9.78 2.44 9.51
N ARG A 124 10.41 3.02 8.49
CA ARG A 124 11.61 3.86 8.61
C ARG A 124 11.60 4.97 7.58
N GLU A 125 12.40 5.99 7.84
CA GLU A 125 12.63 7.12 6.94
C GLU A 125 14.10 7.17 6.56
N ILE A 126 14.38 7.36 5.26
CA ILE A 126 15.73 7.45 4.70
C ILE A 126 15.83 8.73 3.87
N ASP A 127 16.89 9.51 4.08
CA ASP A 127 17.15 10.73 3.32
C ASP A 127 17.92 10.45 2.03
N GLU A 128 17.31 9.64 1.15
CA GLU A 128 17.83 9.20 -0.13
C GLU A 128 16.71 9.17 -1.17
N PHE A 129 17.05 8.90 -2.43
CA PHE A 129 16.08 8.49 -3.45
C PHE A 129 15.80 6.99 -3.34
N CYS A 130 14.63 6.54 -3.83
CA CYS A 130 14.25 5.13 -3.70
C CYS A 130 14.93 4.18 -4.72
N GLY A 131 15.64 4.72 -5.71
CA GLY A 131 16.28 3.92 -6.77
C GLY A 131 15.32 3.35 -7.84
N GLU A 132 14.02 3.64 -7.74
CA GLU A 132 13.00 3.16 -8.70
C GLU A 132 12.51 4.23 -9.68
N HIS A 133 13.20 5.37 -9.75
CA HIS A 133 12.86 6.44 -10.67
C HIS A 133 13.65 6.33 -11.96
N TYR A 134 12.95 6.59 -13.06
CA TYR A 134 13.53 6.70 -14.40
C TYR A 134 13.31 8.11 -14.93
N LYS A 135 14.21 8.54 -15.82
CA LYS A 135 14.10 9.82 -16.49
C LYS A 135 14.25 9.61 -18.00
N LEU A 136 13.24 10.03 -18.75
CA LEU A 136 13.30 10.03 -20.21
C LEU A 136 13.84 11.39 -20.65
N LYS A 137 14.86 11.37 -21.53
CA LYS A 137 15.45 12.57 -22.11
C LYS A 137 15.65 12.44 -23.60
N LEU A 138 15.46 13.53 -24.33
CA LEU A 138 15.87 13.65 -25.72
C LEU A 138 17.31 14.16 -25.78
N GLU A 139 18.24 13.29 -26.13
CA GLU A 139 19.67 13.61 -26.29
C GLU A 139 20.17 13.05 -27.62
N ASP A 140 20.97 13.81 -28.33
CA ASP A 140 21.53 13.45 -29.65
C ASP A 140 20.48 12.99 -30.65
N GLY A 141 19.27 13.56 -30.60
CA GLY A 141 18.15 13.26 -31.49
C GLY A 141 17.42 11.96 -31.19
N THR A 142 17.70 11.31 -30.09
CA THR A 142 17.05 10.05 -29.66
C THR A 142 16.59 10.16 -28.22
N VAL A 143 15.44 9.53 -27.90
CA VAL A 143 14.93 9.44 -26.53
C VAL A 143 15.66 8.32 -25.80
N ASN A 144 16.41 8.69 -24.76
CA ASN A 144 17.12 7.79 -23.89
C ASN A 144 16.50 7.76 -22.49
N VAL A 145 16.61 6.63 -21.82
CA VAL A 145 16.13 6.39 -20.46
C VAL A 145 17.31 6.30 -19.52
N TYR A 146 17.24 7.04 -18.43
CA TYR A 146 18.19 7.03 -17.32
C TYR A 146 17.50 6.47 -16.09
N ILE A 147 18.22 5.71 -15.25
CA ILE A 147 17.80 5.36 -13.90
C ILE A 147 18.38 6.39 -12.93
N ILE A 148 17.59 6.78 -11.93
CA ILE A 148 18.04 7.66 -10.86
C ILE A 148 18.38 6.78 -9.65
N ASP A 149 19.67 6.73 -9.31
CA ASP A 149 20.16 5.93 -8.18
C ASP A 149 19.75 6.52 -6.81
N GLU A 150 20.07 5.82 -5.72
CA GLU A 150 19.75 6.24 -4.35
C GLU A 150 20.41 7.58 -3.97
N GLN A 151 21.51 7.96 -4.59
CA GLN A 151 22.21 9.23 -4.40
C GLN A 151 21.64 10.35 -5.27
N GLY A 152 20.82 10.00 -6.28
CA GLY A 152 20.23 10.94 -7.23
C GLY A 152 21.05 11.15 -8.49
N ASN A 153 22.07 10.30 -8.75
CA ASN A 153 22.80 10.33 -10.00
C ASN A 153 21.97 9.66 -11.11
N GLU A 154 22.13 10.17 -12.33
CA GLU A 154 21.48 9.61 -13.51
C GLU A 154 22.47 8.70 -14.24
N GLU A 155 22.11 7.42 -14.39
CA GLU A 155 22.87 6.44 -15.17
C GLU A 155 22.05 6.01 -16.39
N GLU A 156 22.68 5.92 -17.56
CA GLU A 156 22.00 5.46 -18.76
C GLU A 156 21.50 4.03 -18.59
N TYR A 157 20.19 3.84 -18.74
CA TYR A 157 19.53 2.55 -18.59
C TYR A 157 19.32 1.88 -19.96
N LYS A 158 18.72 2.59 -20.92
CA LYS A 158 18.51 2.11 -22.29
C LYS A 158 18.19 3.24 -23.24
N SER A 159 18.49 3.02 -24.55
CA SER A 159 17.91 3.82 -25.63
C SER A 159 16.58 3.22 -26.08
N THR A 160 15.59 4.07 -26.37
CA THR A 160 14.26 3.62 -26.84
C THR A 160 14.23 3.38 -28.36
N GLY A 161 15.13 4.03 -29.09
CA GLY A 161 15.09 4.07 -30.57
C GLY A 161 14.11 5.11 -31.14
N ILE A 162 13.34 5.81 -30.29
CA ILE A 162 12.43 6.88 -30.72
C ILE A 162 13.28 8.10 -31.08
N THR A 163 13.14 8.58 -32.34
CA THR A 163 13.92 9.72 -32.83
C THR A 163 13.10 11.01 -32.82
N GLU A 164 13.80 12.15 -32.73
CA GLU A 164 13.19 13.51 -32.65
C GLU A 164 12.25 13.79 -33.84
N GLU A 165 12.47 13.18 -34.99
CA GLU A 165 11.67 13.39 -36.21
C GLU A 165 10.23 12.88 -36.12
N TYR A 166 9.94 11.95 -35.17
CA TYR A 166 8.60 11.39 -34.97
C TYR A 166 7.85 12.10 -33.80
N LEU A 167 8.52 13.01 -33.13
CA LEU A 167 7.96 13.72 -31.95
C LEU A 167 7.29 15.04 -32.34
N THR A 168 6.25 15.41 -31.60
CA THR A 168 5.68 16.75 -31.69
C THR A 168 6.62 17.78 -31.05
N TYR A 169 6.48 19.06 -31.43
CA TYR A 169 7.27 20.13 -30.83
C TYR A 169 7.10 20.20 -29.30
N GLU A 170 5.88 19.93 -28.81
CA GLU A 170 5.57 19.96 -27.39
C GLU A 170 6.28 18.80 -26.64
N ASP A 171 6.32 17.62 -27.24
CA ASP A 171 7.00 16.45 -26.67
C ASP A 171 8.52 16.62 -26.63
N ILE A 172 9.07 17.22 -27.69
CA ILE A 172 10.50 17.58 -27.75
C ILE A 172 10.87 18.50 -26.57
N LEU A 173 10.04 19.49 -26.26
CA LEU A 173 10.29 20.38 -25.12
C LEU A 173 10.26 19.64 -23.78
N LYS A 174 9.24 18.81 -23.55
CA LYS A 174 9.11 18.01 -22.34
C LYS A 174 10.28 17.04 -22.15
N LEU A 175 10.67 16.35 -23.23
CA LEU A 175 11.77 15.39 -23.19
C LEU A 175 13.15 16.07 -23.03
N LYS A 176 13.33 17.30 -23.52
CA LYS A 176 14.54 18.08 -23.28
C LYS A 176 14.67 18.55 -21.81
N GLU A 177 13.56 18.80 -21.12
CA GLU A 177 13.54 19.06 -19.67
C GLU A 177 13.76 17.77 -18.88
N GLY A 178 13.34 16.63 -19.44
CA GLY A 178 13.37 15.32 -18.85
C GLY A 178 12.08 14.98 -18.10
N ILE A 179 11.51 13.83 -18.42
CA ILE A 179 10.28 13.32 -17.82
C ILE A 179 10.64 12.26 -16.79
N VAL A 180 10.37 12.53 -15.52
CA VAL A 180 10.61 11.57 -14.44
C VAL A 180 9.37 10.71 -14.23
N VAL A 181 9.57 9.40 -14.22
CA VAL A 181 8.53 8.39 -13.96
C VAL A 181 8.98 7.45 -12.85
N ASN A 182 8.02 6.91 -12.10
CA ASN A 182 8.27 6.00 -11.01
C ASN A 182 7.86 4.56 -11.39
N GLY A 183 8.79 3.62 -11.21
CA GLY A 183 8.58 2.20 -11.49
C GLY A 183 8.62 1.84 -12.98
N GLN A 184 8.89 0.57 -13.22
CA GLN A 184 9.09 0.06 -14.59
C GLN A 184 7.80 0.00 -15.41
N GLU A 185 6.65 -0.18 -14.76
CA GLU A 185 5.35 -0.21 -15.42
C GLU A 185 5.01 1.17 -16.01
N ASN A 186 5.16 2.24 -15.21
CA ASN A 186 4.96 3.61 -15.69
C ASN A 186 5.98 4.01 -16.76
N LEU A 187 7.23 3.53 -16.62
CA LEU A 187 8.23 3.74 -17.67
C LEU A 187 7.79 3.14 -19.00
N SER A 188 7.30 1.89 -19.00
CA SER A 188 6.85 1.21 -20.22
C SER A 188 5.67 1.94 -20.86
N SER A 189 4.66 2.30 -20.06
CA SER A 189 3.50 3.06 -20.53
C SER A 189 3.90 4.44 -21.08
N THR A 190 4.83 5.13 -20.42
CA THR A 190 5.31 6.43 -20.90
C THR A 190 6.08 6.32 -22.22
N ILE A 191 6.86 5.26 -22.43
CA ILE A 191 7.54 5.04 -23.73
C ILE A 191 6.51 4.78 -24.84
N GLU A 192 5.49 3.95 -24.58
CA GLU A 192 4.41 3.65 -25.53
C GLU A 192 3.66 4.92 -25.99
N ASP A 193 3.55 5.93 -25.14
CA ASP A 193 2.92 7.22 -25.50
C ASP A 193 3.68 7.98 -26.58
N TYR A 194 4.94 7.64 -26.85
CA TYR A 194 5.82 8.28 -27.84
C TYR A 194 6.12 7.40 -29.07
N GLU A 195 5.63 6.15 -29.11
CA GLU A 195 5.75 5.25 -30.27
C GLU A 195 4.60 5.46 -31.29
#